data_6bdce2943f9cb4eae1247ab8d12034ed
#
_entry.id   6bdce2943f9cb4eae1247ab8d12034ed
#
_cell.length_a   1.000
_cell.length_b   1.000
_cell.length_c   1.000
_cell.angle_alpha   90.00
_cell.angle_beta   90.00
_cell.angle_gamma   90.00
#
_symmetry.space_group_name_H-M   'P 1'
#
loop_
_entity.id
_entity.type
_entity.pdbx_description
1 polymer ?
#
loop_
_entity_poly.entity_id
_entity_poly.type
_entity_poly.pdbx_seq_one_letter_code
_entity_poly.pdbx_strand_id
1 'polypeptide(L)'
;MACRCVLLYLLLLAAPLAGTADEAPAVRSLEDGAVSPPARIEELSWLVGRWVGEGLGGAAEDVIAPAAGGQMMGMFRHSKPDGSVNFYEFYLFAEQAGSLTVRLKHFTPLLASWEEKEAFVEFPLVAIEERAAYFDGLSYVLGEKGDLTVGVHLGEGRNAFFHYHKVE
;
A
#
# COMPACT_ATOMS: atom_id res chain seq x y z
N MET A 1 1.85 -16.33 -75.30
CA MET A 1 1.47 -15.26 -74.31
C MET A 1 1.06 -15.94 -73.00
N ALA A 2 1.93 -15.96 -72.02
CA ALA A 2 1.68 -16.63 -70.74
C ALA A 2 1.53 -15.53 -69.65
N CYS A 3 0.32 -15.44 -69.09
CA CYS A 3 -0.02 -14.56 -68.06
C CYS A 3 0.36 -15.18 -66.70
N ARG A 4 1.38 -14.66 -66.05
CA ARG A 4 1.79 -15.07 -64.69
C ARG A 4 0.99 -14.28 -63.65
N CYS A 5 0.01 -14.93 -62.97
CA CYS A 5 -0.62 -14.41 -61.76
C CYS A 5 0.37 -14.53 -60.61
N VAL A 6 0.77 -13.38 -60.05
CA VAL A 6 1.52 -13.28 -58.79
C VAL A 6 0.50 -13.24 -57.65
N LEU A 7 0.44 -14.29 -56.85
CA LEU A 7 -0.34 -14.36 -55.62
C LEU A 7 0.49 -13.69 -54.51
N LEU A 8 0.02 -12.54 -54.04
CA LEU A 8 0.60 -11.83 -52.88
C LEU A 8 0.01 -12.43 -51.61
N TYR A 9 0.79 -13.24 -50.90
CA TYR A 9 0.42 -13.70 -49.52
C TYR A 9 0.69 -12.58 -48.54
N LEU A 10 -0.39 -12.02 -47.98
CA LEU A 10 -0.31 -11.11 -46.82
C LEU A 10 -0.15 -11.95 -45.56
N LEU A 11 1.06 -12.06 -45.02
CA LEU A 11 1.29 -12.60 -43.67
C LEU A 11 0.81 -11.57 -42.63
N LEU A 12 -0.34 -11.80 -42.01
CA LEU A 12 -0.74 -11.12 -40.79
C LEU A 12 0.14 -11.66 -39.63
N LEU A 13 1.12 -10.89 -39.23
CA LEU A 13 1.80 -11.12 -37.95
C LEU A 13 0.84 -10.70 -36.81
N ALA A 14 0.23 -11.69 -36.18
CA ALA A 14 -0.43 -11.51 -34.88
C ALA A 14 0.67 -11.34 -33.82
N ALA A 15 0.89 -10.10 -33.36
CA ALA A 15 1.70 -9.87 -32.18
C ALA A 15 0.96 -10.42 -30.95
N PRO A 16 1.61 -11.22 -30.09
CA PRO A 16 1.01 -11.61 -28.82
C PRO A 16 0.80 -10.35 -27.98
N LEU A 17 -0.43 -10.08 -27.54
CA LEU A 17 -0.70 -9.19 -26.43
C LEU A 17 -0.02 -9.82 -25.20
N ALA A 18 1.13 -9.28 -24.81
CA ALA A 18 1.71 -9.54 -23.50
C ALA A 18 0.72 -8.96 -22.48
N GLY A 19 -0.08 -9.83 -21.84
CA GLY A 19 -0.82 -9.48 -20.65
C GLY A 19 0.22 -9.06 -19.61
N THR A 20 0.16 -7.80 -19.16
CA THR A 20 0.91 -7.36 -17.99
C THR A 20 0.42 -8.22 -16.83
N ALA A 21 1.26 -9.15 -16.35
CA ALA A 21 1.07 -9.72 -15.03
C ALA A 21 1.01 -8.53 -14.05
N ASP A 22 -0.03 -8.51 -13.23
CA ASP A 22 -0.19 -7.54 -12.16
C ASP A 22 0.98 -7.76 -11.20
N GLU A 23 2.06 -6.99 -11.40
CA GLU A 23 3.26 -7.11 -10.58
C GLU A 23 2.91 -6.58 -9.20
N ALA A 24 3.12 -7.40 -8.16
CA ALA A 24 2.85 -6.99 -6.78
C ALA A 24 3.50 -5.62 -6.52
N PRO A 25 2.76 -4.65 -5.93
CA PRO A 25 3.26 -3.30 -5.76
C PRO A 25 4.56 -3.31 -4.94
N ALA A 26 5.56 -2.59 -5.43
CA ALA A 26 6.87 -2.54 -4.81
C ALA A 26 6.79 -1.87 -3.42
N VAL A 27 7.39 -2.48 -2.40
CA VAL A 27 7.74 -1.79 -1.16
C VAL A 27 9.02 -1.02 -1.43
N ARG A 28 9.00 0.30 -1.26
CA ARG A 28 10.15 1.18 -1.50
C ARG A 28 10.83 1.54 -0.19
N SER A 29 12.12 1.86 -0.28
CA SER A 29 12.90 2.39 0.85
C SER A 29 13.46 3.76 0.49
N LEU A 30 13.63 4.60 1.52
CA LEU A 30 14.35 5.86 1.39
C LEU A 30 15.86 5.56 1.33
N GLU A 31 16.55 6.13 0.36
CA GLU A 31 18.01 5.97 0.27
C GLU A 31 18.70 6.65 1.44
N ASP A 32 19.84 6.10 1.88
CA ASP A 32 20.61 6.66 2.99
C ASP A 32 20.97 8.13 2.74
N GLY A 33 20.56 8.99 3.68
CA GLY A 33 20.78 10.43 3.58
C GLY A 33 19.84 11.19 2.65
N ALA A 34 18.89 10.51 2.00
CA ALA A 34 17.85 11.18 1.22
C ALA A 34 16.86 11.93 2.14
N VAL A 35 16.28 12.99 1.59
CA VAL A 35 15.26 13.79 2.27
C VAL A 35 13.90 13.45 1.65
N SER A 36 12.89 13.23 2.50
CA SER A 36 11.52 13.02 2.05
C SER A 36 11.03 14.18 1.17
N PRO A 37 10.36 13.91 0.03
CA PRO A 37 9.85 14.96 -0.84
C PRO A 37 8.77 15.79 -0.16
N PRO A 38 8.55 17.05 -0.58
CA PRO A 38 7.44 17.86 -0.10
C PRO A 38 6.11 17.19 -0.43
N ALA A 39 5.20 17.15 0.54
CA ALA A 39 3.87 16.60 0.37
C ALA A 39 2.90 17.15 1.42
N ARG A 40 1.59 17.04 1.15
CA ARG A 40 0.52 17.48 2.03
C ARG A 40 -0.44 16.33 2.34
N ILE A 41 -1.08 16.40 3.48
CA ILE A 41 -1.97 15.33 3.97
C ILE A 41 -3.18 15.11 3.05
N GLU A 42 -3.64 16.13 2.34
CA GLU A 42 -4.77 16.04 1.41
C GLU A 42 -4.50 15.10 0.23
N GLU A 43 -3.23 14.90 -0.14
CA GLU A 43 -2.81 13.98 -1.20
C GLU A 43 -3.10 12.51 -0.86
N LEU A 44 -3.33 12.19 0.42
CA LEU A 44 -3.71 10.88 0.91
C LEU A 44 -5.23 10.71 1.11
N SER A 45 -6.06 11.69 0.74
CA SER A 45 -7.52 11.67 0.97
C SER A 45 -8.23 10.44 0.37
N TRP A 46 -7.68 9.83 -0.66
CA TRP A 46 -8.19 8.62 -1.31
C TRP A 46 -8.12 7.37 -0.40
N LEU A 47 -7.25 7.37 0.63
CA LEU A 47 -7.15 6.29 1.63
C LEU A 47 -8.33 6.29 2.61
N VAL A 48 -9.05 7.41 2.77
CA VAL A 48 -10.14 7.54 3.75
C VAL A 48 -11.21 6.49 3.55
N GLY A 49 -11.59 5.81 4.62
CA GLY A 49 -12.68 4.85 4.64
C GLY A 49 -12.37 3.59 5.43
N ARG A 50 -13.23 2.59 5.28
CA ARG A 50 -13.05 1.26 5.86
C ARG A 50 -12.67 0.27 4.78
N TRP A 51 -11.62 -0.46 5.02
CA TRP A 51 -11.03 -1.43 4.11
C TRP A 51 -11.02 -2.80 4.79
N VAL A 52 -11.48 -3.84 4.10
CA VAL A 52 -11.45 -5.22 4.59
C VAL A 52 -10.79 -6.13 3.58
N GLY A 53 -10.06 -7.12 4.05
CA GLY A 53 -9.30 -8.01 3.19
C GLY A 53 -8.51 -9.04 3.95
N GLU A 54 -7.38 -9.42 3.39
CA GLU A 54 -6.52 -10.46 3.93
C GLU A 54 -5.03 -10.11 3.79
N GLY A 55 -4.22 -10.69 4.66
CA GLY A 55 -2.75 -10.62 4.66
C GLY A 55 -2.19 -11.42 5.82
N LEU A 56 -0.91 -11.76 5.80
CA LEU A 56 -0.23 -12.55 6.86
C LEU A 56 -0.98 -13.84 7.24
N GLY A 57 -1.71 -14.44 6.28
CA GLY A 57 -2.46 -15.67 6.51
C GLY A 57 -3.73 -15.52 7.36
N GLY A 58 -4.27 -14.30 7.48
CA GLY A 58 -5.48 -14.01 8.23
C GLY A 58 -6.30 -12.87 7.65
N ALA A 59 -7.40 -12.51 8.32
CA ALA A 59 -8.24 -11.38 7.92
C ALA A 59 -7.62 -10.07 8.41
N ALA A 60 -7.69 -9.04 7.56
CA ALA A 60 -7.21 -7.71 7.83
C ALA A 60 -8.34 -6.69 7.68
N GLU A 61 -8.40 -5.73 8.58
CA GLU A 61 -9.33 -4.61 8.53
C GLU A 61 -8.58 -3.33 8.86
N ASP A 62 -8.84 -2.29 8.07
CA ASP A 62 -8.24 -0.98 8.22
C ASP A 62 -9.30 0.11 8.17
N VAL A 63 -9.25 1.07 9.09
CA VAL A 63 -10.18 2.20 9.17
C VAL A 63 -9.38 3.49 9.21
N ILE A 64 -9.53 4.33 8.19
CA ILE A 64 -8.78 5.57 8.03
C ILE A 64 -9.76 6.75 8.05
N ALA A 65 -9.56 7.64 9.02
CA ALA A 65 -10.37 8.84 9.19
C ALA A 65 -9.93 9.98 8.26
N PRO A 66 -10.83 10.91 7.90
CA PRO A 66 -10.47 12.13 7.18
C PRO A 66 -9.43 12.98 7.91
N ALA A 67 -8.68 13.78 7.15
CA ALA A 67 -7.66 14.66 7.68
C ALA A 67 -8.26 15.74 8.61
N ALA A 68 -7.60 15.97 9.73
CA ALA A 68 -7.85 17.07 10.63
C ALA A 68 -6.54 17.50 11.32
N GLY A 69 -6.25 18.80 11.35
CA GLY A 69 -5.05 19.33 11.99
C GLY A 69 -3.73 18.81 11.40
N GLY A 70 -3.68 18.58 10.08
CA GLY A 70 -2.49 18.05 9.40
C GLY A 70 -2.23 16.58 9.64
N GLN A 71 -3.25 15.82 10.08
CA GLN A 71 -3.12 14.38 10.38
C GLN A 71 -4.34 13.59 9.91
N MET A 72 -4.14 12.32 9.55
CA MET A 72 -5.20 11.32 9.40
C MET A 72 -4.93 10.18 10.38
N MET A 73 -5.98 9.77 11.12
CA MET A 73 -5.91 8.62 12.03
C MET A 73 -6.25 7.33 11.30
N GLY A 74 -5.52 6.25 11.60
CA GLY A 74 -5.84 4.92 11.17
C GLY A 74 -5.86 3.91 12.32
N MET A 75 -6.70 2.88 12.16
CA MET A 75 -6.77 1.72 13.07
C MET A 75 -6.74 0.45 12.21
N PHE A 76 -5.82 -0.43 12.54
CA PHE A 76 -5.68 -1.73 11.89
C PHE A 76 -5.99 -2.86 12.86
N ARG A 77 -6.65 -3.91 12.35
CA ARG A 77 -6.88 -5.17 13.06
C ARG A 77 -6.51 -6.35 12.20
N HIS A 78 -5.63 -7.21 12.72
CA HIS A 78 -5.36 -8.51 12.13
C HIS A 78 -6.00 -9.62 12.95
N SER A 79 -6.72 -10.55 12.28
CA SER A 79 -7.35 -11.70 12.88
C SER A 79 -6.78 -12.98 12.28
N LYS A 80 -6.59 -14.01 13.14
CA LYS A 80 -6.14 -15.34 12.74
C LYS A 80 -7.23 -16.09 11.98
N PRO A 81 -6.91 -17.22 11.31
CA PRO A 81 -7.92 -18.04 10.61
C PRO A 81 -9.03 -18.58 11.51
N ASP A 82 -8.79 -18.72 12.82
CA ASP A 82 -9.78 -19.13 13.80
C ASP A 82 -10.73 -18.00 14.24
N GLY A 83 -10.55 -16.79 13.69
CA GLY A 83 -11.33 -15.60 14.02
C GLY A 83 -10.85 -14.85 15.26
N SER A 84 -9.89 -15.37 16.02
CA SER A 84 -9.32 -14.65 17.16
C SER A 84 -8.45 -13.48 16.67
N VAL A 85 -8.48 -12.36 17.41
CA VAL A 85 -7.61 -11.21 17.09
C VAL A 85 -6.15 -11.58 17.37
N ASN A 86 -5.27 -11.25 16.42
CA ASN A 86 -3.83 -11.40 16.54
C ASN A 86 -3.20 -10.17 17.18
N PHE A 87 -3.44 -8.99 16.58
CA PHE A 87 -2.96 -7.70 17.06
C PHE A 87 -3.78 -6.56 16.46
N TYR A 88 -3.58 -5.37 17.01
CA TYR A 88 -4.06 -4.10 16.49
C TYR A 88 -2.89 -3.15 16.22
N GLU A 89 -3.11 -2.16 15.35
CA GLU A 89 -2.28 -0.98 15.24
C GLU A 89 -3.16 0.26 15.38
N PHE A 90 -2.58 1.30 15.99
CA PHE A 90 -3.07 2.66 15.87
C PHE A 90 -1.96 3.48 15.22
N TYR A 91 -2.31 4.23 14.17
CA TYR A 91 -1.34 4.98 13.40
C TYR A 91 -1.83 6.34 12.94
N LEU A 92 -0.88 7.19 12.59
CA LEU A 92 -1.10 8.53 12.06
C LEU A 92 -0.32 8.68 10.76
N PHE A 93 -0.99 9.16 9.70
CA PHE A 93 -0.30 9.92 8.68
C PHE A 93 -0.20 11.34 9.18
N ALA A 94 0.98 11.94 9.20
CA ALA A 94 1.20 13.25 9.79
C ALA A 94 2.07 14.14 8.88
N GLU A 95 1.69 15.41 8.77
CA GLU A 95 2.58 16.42 8.19
C GLU A 95 3.73 16.70 9.16
N GLN A 96 4.95 16.63 8.66
CA GLN A 96 6.17 16.92 9.41
C GLN A 96 7.22 17.56 8.51
N ALA A 97 7.74 18.71 8.89
CA ALA A 97 8.80 19.43 8.17
C ALA A 97 8.52 19.64 6.67
N GLY A 98 7.25 19.84 6.29
CA GLY A 98 6.82 20.05 4.90
C GLY A 98 6.71 18.78 4.06
N SER A 99 6.76 17.62 4.69
CA SER A 99 6.56 16.29 4.09
C SER A 99 5.54 15.49 4.90
N LEU A 100 5.44 14.20 4.64
CA LEU A 100 4.57 13.26 5.37
C LEU A 100 5.38 12.14 6.01
N THR A 101 4.86 11.62 7.11
CA THR A 101 5.36 10.40 7.76
C THR A 101 4.19 9.57 8.27
N VAL A 102 4.38 8.25 8.34
CA VAL A 102 3.47 7.36 9.08
C VAL A 102 4.12 7.01 10.41
N ARG A 103 3.37 7.14 11.49
CA ARG A 103 3.78 6.69 12.84
C ARG A 103 2.76 5.72 13.37
N LEU A 104 3.21 4.57 13.87
CA LEU A 104 2.31 3.57 14.43
C LEU A 104 2.83 2.96 15.72
N LYS A 105 1.87 2.42 16.48
CA LYS A 105 2.11 1.51 17.59
C LYS A 105 1.27 0.26 17.42
N HIS A 106 1.87 -0.86 17.79
CA HIS A 106 1.18 -2.15 17.85
C HIS A 106 0.62 -2.41 19.24
N PHE A 107 -0.47 -3.17 19.28
CA PHE A 107 -1.13 -3.55 20.52
C PHE A 107 -1.52 -5.03 20.49
N THR A 108 -1.35 -5.69 21.63
CA THR A 108 -1.93 -7.00 21.85
C THR A 108 -3.47 -6.93 21.83
N PRO A 109 -4.19 -8.07 21.75
CA PRO A 109 -5.65 -8.10 21.89
C PRO A 109 -6.19 -7.51 23.20
N LEU A 110 -5.34 -7.37 24.22
CA LEU A 110 -5.65 -6.75 25.50
C LEU A 110 -5.21 -5.28 25.60
N LEU A 111 -4.86 -4.65 24.47
CA LEU A 111 -4.40 -3.26 24.36
C LEU A 111 -3.10 -2.96 25.11
N ALA A 112 -2.26 -3.97 25.38
CA ALA A 112 -0.88 -3.71 25.81
C ALA A 112 -0.04 -3.35 24.55
N SER A 113 0.64 -2.18 24.58
CA SER A 113 1.54 -1.75 23.51
C SER A 113 2.76 -2.67 23.42
N TRP A 114 3.25 -2.91 22.22
CA TRP A 114 4.53 -3.60 22.03
C TRP A 114 5.71 -2.65 22.20
N GLU A 115 5.54 -1.41 21.74
CA GLU A 115 6.54 -0.38 21.89
C GLU A 115 6.45 0.28 23.27
N GLU A 116 7.59 0.74 23.79
CA GLU A 116 7.64 1.54 25.00
C GLU A 116 6.78 2.80 24.87
N LYS A 117 6.40 3.39 26.00
CA LYS A 117 5.44 4.49 26.07
C LYS A 117 5.73 5.63 25.08
N GLU A 118 6.99 6.05 24.97
CA GLU A 118 7.41 7.17 24.11
C GLU A 118 7.95 6.72 22.75
N ALA A 119 8.04 5.40 22.48
CA ALA A 119 8.51 4.85 21.22
C ALA A 119 7.35 4.59 20.26
N PHE A 120 7.64 4.62 18.96
CA PHE A 120 6.73 4.27 17.86
C PHE A 120 7.57 3.81 16.67
N VAL A 121 6.95 3.10 15.74
CA VAL A 121 7.54 2.82 14.42
C VAL A 121 7.25 4.01 13.51
N GLU A 122 8.24 4.46 12.75
CA GLU A 122 8.11 5.60 11.85
C GLU A 122 8.54 5.23 10.43
N PHE A 123 7.74 5.68 9.45
CA PHE A 123 7.98 5.48 8.02
C PHE A 123 7.94 6.85 7.33
N PRO A 124 9.10 7.49 7.06
CA PRO A 124 9.17 8.72 6.29
C PRO A 124 8.69 8.52 4.85
N LEU A 125 8.15 9.58 4.23
CA LEU A 125 7.69 9.54 2.85
C LEU A 125 8.86 9.34 1.88
N VAL A 126 8.67 8.42 0.93
CA VAL A 126 9.58 8.19 -0.21
C VAL A 126 9.04 8.84 -1.48
N ALA A 127 7.75 8.66 -1.79
CA ALA A 127 7.10 9.23 -2.97
C ALA A 127 5.58 9.21 -2.85
N ILE A 128 4.90 10.15 -3.51
CA ILE A 128 3.47 10.09 -3.80
C ILE A 128 3.29 10.07 -5.32
N GLU A 129 2.40 9.22 -5.78
CA GLU A 129 1.95 9.10 -7.15
C GLU A 129 0.41 9.22 -7.15
N GLU A 130 -0.23 9.35 -8.33
CA GLU A 130 -1.67 9.61 -8.43
C GLU A 130 -2.53 8.62 -7.62
N ARG A 131 -2.13 7.36 -7.56
CA ARG A 131 -2.86 6.27 -6.89
C ARG A 131 -1.98 5.45 -5.95
N ALA A 132 -0.86 6.01 -5.52
CA ALA A 132 0.07 5.31 -4.64
C ALA A 132 0.80 6.28 -3.71
N ALA A 133 1.07 5.81 -2.49
CA ALA A 133 1.93 6.47 -1.53
C ALA A 133 2.96 5.48 -1.00
N TYR A 134 4.21 5.84 -1.11
CA TYR A 134 5.35 5.02 -0.68
C TYR A 134 6.05 5.72 0.47
N PHE A 135 6.16 5.00 1.57
CA PHE A 135 6.93 5.37 2.73
C PHE A 135 8.10 4.39 2.88
N ASP A 136 9.08 4.71 3.69
CA ASP A 136 10.26 3.87 3.90
C ASP A 136 9.89 2.51 4.53
N GLY A 137 9.77 1.48 3.69
CA GLY A 137 9.33 0.15 4.09
C GLY A 137 7.81 -0.06 4.19
N LEU A 138 6.98 0.90 3.77
CA LEU A 138 5.52 0.80 3.78
C LEU A 138 4.95 1.42 2.51
N SER A 139 4.00 0.76 1.84
CA SER A 139 3.38 1.27 0.62
C SER A 139 1.88 1.05 0.60
N TYR A 140 1.17 1.99 0.00
CA TYR A 140 -0.27 1.95 -0.28
C TYR A 140 -0.47 2.14 -1.77
N VAL A 141 -1.11 1.21 -2.46
CA VAL A 141 -1.35 1.27 -3.91
C VAL A 141 -2.81 0.95 -4.20
N LEU A 142 -3.52 1.91 -4.78
CA LEU A 142 -4.91 1.75 -5.17
C LEU A 142 -4.99 1.28 -6.62
N GLY A 143 -5.47 0.05 -6.83
CA GLY A 143 -5.66 -0.57 -8.12
C GLY A 143 -6.77 0.10 -8.95
N GLU A 144 -6.81 -0.17 -10.26
CA GLU A 144 -7.79 0.43 -11.19
C GLU A 144 -9.24 0.12 -10.82
N LYS A 145 -9.49 -1.02 -10.18
CA LYS A 145 -10.82 -1.47 -9.74
C LYS A 145 -11.24 -0.93 -8.37
N GLY A 146 -10.36 -0.12 -7.72
CA GLY A 146 -10.60 0.44 -6.40
C GLY A 146 -10.21 -0.48 -5.24
N ASP A 147 -9.54 -1.59 -5.50
CA ASP A 147 -8.88 -2.42 -4.51
C ASP A 147 -7.60 -1.73 -4.01
N LEU A 148 -7.28 -1.89 -2.74
CA LEU A 148 -6.09 -1.33 -2.12
C LEU A 148 -5.12 -2.47 -1.77
N THR A 149 -3.86 -2.34 -2.18
CA THR A 149 -2.79 -3.19 -1.69
C THR A 149 -1.88 -2.38 -0.77
N VAL A 150 -1.66 -2.90 0.44
CA VAL A 150 -0.69 -2.36 1.40
C VAL A 150 0.47 -3.34 1.50
N GLY A 151 1.68 -2.86 1.24
CA GLY A 151 2.92 -3.62 1.36
C GLY A 151 3.75 -3.11 2.53
N VAL A 152 4.28 -4.02 3.35
CA VAL A 152 5.14 -3.67 4.49
C VAL A 152 6.39 -4.53 4.52
N HIS A 153 7.54 -3.91 4.78
CA HIS A 153 8.82 -4.58 4.99
C HIS A 153 8.92 -5.13 6.41
N LEU A 154 9.09 -6.44 6.54
CA LEU A 154 9.16 -7.13 7.84
C LEU A 154 10.60 -7.38 8.33
N GLY A 155 11.59 -6.79 7.65
CA GLY A 155 13.02 -7.10 7.90
C GLY A 155 13.52 -8.34 7.16
N GLU A 156 14.83 -8.53 7.15
CA GLU A 156 15.51 -9.67 6.51
C GLU A 156 15.13 -9.88 5.03
N GLY A 157 14.84 -8.80 4.30
CA GLY A 157 14.45 -8.85 2.88
C GLY A 157 13.05 -9.43 2.62
N ARG A 158 12.20 -9.57 3.65
CA ARG A 158 10.84 -10.09 3.53
C ARG A 158 9.82 -8.95 3.50
N ASN A 159 8.86 -9.05 2.59
CA ASN A 159 7.70 -8.16 2.56
C ASN A 159 6.43 -8.97 2.83
N ALA A 160 5.45 -8.33 3.49
CA ALA A 160 4.09 -8.81 3.57
C ALA A 160 3.18 -7.89 2.75
N PHE A 161 2.12 -8.47 2.20
CA PHE A 161 1.12 -7.73 1.46
C PHE A 161 -0.27 -8.02 2.03
N PHE A 162 -1.07 -6.96 2.11
CA PHE A 162 -2.48 -7.00 2.47
C PHE A 162 -3.28 -6.53 1.26
N HIS A 163 -4.31 -7.29 0.91
CA HIS A 163 -5.18 -7.00 -0.22
C HIS A 163 -6.58 -6.69 0.29
N TYR A 164 -7.05 -5.48 0.00
CA TYR A 164 -8.29 -4.96 0.55
C TYR A 164 -9.28 -4.56 -0.53
N HIS A 165 -10.56 -4.57 -0.16
CA HIS A 165 -11.60 -3.85 -0.85
C HIS A 165 -12.27 -2.86 0.12
N LYS A 166 -12.76 -1.75 -0.43
CA LYS A 166 -13.44 -0.73 0.37
C LYS A 166 -14.85 -1.21 0.72
N VAL A 167 -15.25 -0.99 1.96
CA VAL A 167 -16.62 -1.23 2.42
C VAL A 167 -17.25 0.07 2.87
N GLU A 168 -18.58 0.17 2.68
CA GLU A 168 -19.40 1.32 3.09
C GLU A 168 -19.58 1.36 4.61
#